data_7ba803f26388b2b904e12de50f6ac248
#
_entry.id   7ba803f26388b2b904e12de50f6ac248
#
_cell.length_a   1.000
_cell.length_b   1.000
_cell.length_c   1.000
_cell.angle_alpha   90.00
_cell.angle_beta   90.00
_cell.angle_gamma   90.00
#
_symmetry.space_group_name_H-M   'P 1'
#
loop_
_entity.id
_entity.type
_entity.pdbx_description
1 polymer ?
#
loop_
_entity_poly.entity_id
_entity_poly.type
_entity_poly.pdbx_seq_one_letter_code
_entity_poly.pdbx_strand_id
1 'polypeptide(L)'
;MIFGRPFHYYPRILNIVRLFLMASKVRKSPIIYINIVKKNTHTMERILFSLIAAATCIIASAQQAQPSLADYFSKLTEREDVYCFRGKLADIHGRFNNPGPVFIIFPDSRTTHEEAEKMIEECGIKQIVDDYTGSIFFFNPLAKEYDNKADFESYHGFIDRMRIAFNIKVIGIGRGATFVNETIARKAGNVAGIVSIGGKAPKKALEGESPVPAYITGKNARKTAASYIVRNDVELASSEGSKSLYVNRNEPLIRVVVNQSDEIDLAEAIADAWDSVLSWNYRFNNYKHTWYTGESYCEHGDSEFEPFIMFDRLGITRNVCTENLNGTGDFLWYEYIPQAATNAEKGTVPLVVLLHGNNNDPRTQAETSGFLPIASREGFIVAEFEWQGNGWTPMGHDGIETTIYELFRKYPQIDRSRVYCEGLSAGAFNATALGIKKTHIFAAVGSQSGGIMVENRFGSCKETLFDEAILKSEGCDMPYFSISGSDDEIVVFPKPGETGPNRVLLSWQAYQILNNLPYIETLDFSIDKDFGMKLENRRREDTNKGISYEIGDMTKNNIPLIRYVVVDGYGHWNFQPGAELMWNYFKMFSRDQQTKKLIYHE
;
A
#
# COMPACT_ATOMS: atom_id res chain seq x y z
N MET A 1 4.65 9.56 17.88
CA MET A 1 5.35 10.44 18.85
C MET A 1 6.88 10.38 18.65
N ILE A 2 7.38 10.83 17.50
CA ILE A 2 8.81 11.14 17.31
C ILE A 2 9.01 12.67 17.23
N PHE A 3 7.97 13.45 17.39
CA PHE A 3 8.03 14.92 17.51
C PHE A 3 7.79 15.46 18.91
N GLY A 4 7.87 14.66 19.95
CA GLY A 4 7.62 15.02 21.34
C GLY A 4 8.83 15.09 22.26
N ARG A 5 10.05 15.22 21.73
CA ARG A 5 11.17 15.71 22.53
C ARG A 5 11.61 17.08 22.01
N PRO A 6 11.65 18.11 22.87
CA PRO A 6 12.10 19.43 22.47
C PRO A 6 13.54 19.33 21.98
N PHE A 7 13.79 19.92 20.82
CA PHE A 7 15.10 20.09 20.23
C PHE A 7 16.05 20.80 21.22
N HIS A 8 16.83 20.08 21.99
CA HIS A 8 17.91 20.64 22.81
C HIS A 8 19.13 21.10 22.01
N TYR A 9 19.08 21.08 20.67
CA TYR A 9 20.14 21.58 19.80
C TYR A 9 19.90 22.99 19.27
N TYR A 10 18.74 23.59 19.45
CA TYR A 10 18.43 24.95 19.00
C TYR A 10 19.26 26.07 19.67
N PRO A 11 19.69 25.98 20.95
CA PRO A 11 20.47 27.06 21.56
C PRO A 11 21.84 27.30 20.92
N ARG A 12 22.48 26.27 20.34
CA ARG A 12 23.80 26.43 19.73
C ARG A 12 23.74 27.08 18.35
N ILE A 13 22.74 26.78 17.55
CA ILE A 13 22.53 27.43 16.23
C ILE A 13 22.10 28.88 16.41
N LEU A 14 21.22 29.17 17.37
CA LEU A 14 20.85 30.55 17.70
C LEU A 14 22.05 31.38 18.22
N ASN A 15 22.95 30.79 18.97
CA ASN A 15 24.15 31.47 19.44
C ASN A 15 25.16 31.74 18.31
N ILE A 16 25.29 30.89 17.34
CA ILE A 16 26.10 31.12 16.14
C ILE A 16 25.50 32.26 15.31
N VAL A 17 24.20 32.29 15.11
CA VAL A 17 23.50 33.37 14.39
C VAL A 17 23.54 34.68 15.19
N ARG A 18 23.44 34.64 16.55
CA ARG A 18 23.64 35.82 17.40
C ARG A 18 25.07 36.36 17.38
N LEU A 19 26.08 35.51 17.38
CA LEU A 19 27.49 35.92 17.22
C LEU A 19 27.74 36.57 15.85
N PHE A 20 27.10 36.09 14.78
CA PHE A 20 27.18 36.70 13.46
C PHE A 20 26.49 38.07 13.39
N LEU A 21 25.36 38.22 14.04
CA LEU A 21 24.62 39.51 14.13
C LEU A 21 25.33 40.54 15.04
N MET A 22 26.08 40.09 16.03
CA MET A 22 26.91 40.99 16.86
C MET A 22 28.21 41.44 16.13
N ALA A 23 28.81 40.60 15.31
CA ALA A 23 29.96 40.97 14.50
C ALA A 23 29.67 42.03 13.41
N SER A 24 28.40 42.17 13.02
CA SER A 24 27.95 43.18 12.03
C SER A 24 27.80 44.59 12.57
N LYS A 25 28.02 44.81 13.89
CA LYS A 25 27.88 46.13 14.56
C LYS A 25 29.17 46.90 14.77
N VAL A 26 30.34 46.40 14.31
CA VAL A 26 31.60 47.13 14.40
C VAL A 26 31.85 47.88 13.10
N ARG A 27 31.49 49.16 13.09
CA ARG A 27 31.78 50.10 12.01
C ARG A 27 33.28 50.50 12.03
N LYS A 28 34.05 50.11 11.02
CA LYS A 28 35.21 50.86 10.56
C LYS A 28 35.44 50.65 9.06
N SER A 29 35.27 51.76 8.30
CA SER A 29 35.65 52.05 6.92
C SER A 29 34.95 51.26 5.79
N PRO A 30 34.23 51.91 4.87
CA PRO A 30 33.41 51.28 3.81
C PRO A 30 34.22 50.55 2.72
N ILE A 31 35.47 50.92 2.50
CA ILE A 31 36.32 50.39 1.40
C ILE A 31 36.88 48.99 1.72
N ILE A 32 37.17 48.73 2.98
CA ILE A 32 37.65 47.40 3.42
C ILE A 32 36.50 46.41 3.45
N TYR A 33 35.27 46.88 3.71
CA TYR A 33 34.08 46.03 3.79
C TYR A 33 33.67 45.41 2.43
N ILE A 34 33.79 46.19 1.34
CA ILE A 34 33.40 45.70 0.00
C ILE A 34 34.36 44.62 -0.52
N ASN A 35 35.65 44.69 -0.20
CA ASN A 35 36.65 43.69 -0.61
C ASN A 35 36.62 42.42 0.25
N ILE A 36 36.21 42.50 1.52
CA ILE A 36 36.05 41.34 2.39
C ILE A 36 34.74 40.60 2.04
N VAL A 37 33.66 41.34 1.71
CA VAL A 37 32.40 40.75 1.30
C VAL A 37 32.49 40.06 -0.06
N LYS A 38 33.20 40.67 -1.05
CA LYS A 38 33.42 40.03 -2.37
C LYS A 38 34.34 38.83 -2.35
N LYS A 39 35.28 38.73 -1.41
CA LYS A 39 36.17 37.57 -1.30
C LYS A 39 35.58 36.41 -0.49
N ASN A 40 34.58 36.68 0.34
CA ASN A 40 33.97 35.67 1.23
C ASN A 40 32.59 35.16 0.74
N THR A 41 31.97 35.78 -0.28
CA THR A 41 30.69 35.28 -0.81
C THR A 41 30.83 33.88 -1.39
N HIS A 42 31.84 33.61 -2.22
CA HIS A 42 32.09 32.26 -2.73
C HIS A 42 32.46 31.23 -1.66
N THR A 43 33.12 31.66 -0.58
CA THR A 43 33.42 30.76 0.55
C THR A 43 32.21 30.55 1.43
N MET A 44 31.39 31.57 1.63
CA MET A 44 30.12 31.47 2.36
C MET A 44 29.06 30.66 1.60
N GLU A 45 28.97 30.84 0.28
CA GLU A 45 28.13 29.98 -0.56
C GLU A 45 28.57 28.51 -0.51
N ARG A 46 29.87 28.25 -0.59
CA ARG A 46 30.42 26.88 -0.44
C ARG A 46 30.20 26.30 0.96
N ILE A 47 30.30 27.08 2.02
CA ILE A 47 30.02 26.65 3.40
C ILE A 47 28.52 26.44 3.57
N LEU A 48 27.66 27.30 3.02
CA LEU A 48 26.24 27.14 3.07
C LEU A 48 25.78 25.92 2.23
N PHE A 49 26.33 25.72 1.04
CA PHE A 49 26.14 24.53 0.23
C PHE A 49 26.65 23.26 0.93
N SER A 50 27.78 23.31 1.59
CA SER A 50 28.31 22.16 2.36
C SER A 50 27.47 21.89 3.62
N LEU A 51 26.92 22.91 4.27
CA LEU A 51 26.00 22.76 5.41
C LEU A 51 24.62 22.27 4.97
N ILE A 52 24.12 22.73 3.83
CA ILE A 52 22.87 22.22 3.23
C ILE A 52 23.09 20.78 2.74
N ALA A 53 24.21 20.47 2.08
CA ALA A 53 24.55 19.11 1.68
C ALA A 53 24.75 18.18 2.90
N ALA A 54 25.42 18.66 3.96
CA ALA A 54 25.55 17.91 5.21
C ALA A 54 24.21 17.76 5.95
N ALA A 55 23.35 18.78 5.94
CA ALA A 55 21.99 18.68 6.48
C ALA A 55 21.11 17.75 5.63
N THR A 56 21.27 17.76 4.31
CA THR A 56 20.57 16.82 3.40
C THR A 56 21.13 15.40 3.55
N CYS A 57 22.42 15.23 3.75
CA CYS A 57 23.02 13.93 4.10
C CYS A 57 22.60 13.47 5.50
N ILE A 58 22.46 14.36 6.48
CA ILE A 58 21.97 14.05 7.83
C ILE A 58 20.46 13.77 7.79
N ILE A 59 19.69 14.43 6.93
CA ILE A 59 18.27 14.11 6.69
C ILE A 59 18.15 12.82 5.86
N ALA A 60 19.03 12.55 4.92
CA ALA A 60 19.09 11.29 4.18
C ALA A 60 19.61 10.13 5.05
N SER A 61 20.51 10.37 6.01
CA SER A 61 20.94 9.38 7.00
C SER A 61 20.01 9.30 8.21
N ALA A 62 19.17 10.30 8.45
CA ALA A 62 18.06 10.28 9.40
C ALA A 62 16.74 9.75 8.81
N GLN A 63 16.70 9.34 7.56
CA GLN A 63 15.93 8.16 7.17
C GLN A 63 16.64 6.95 7.81
N GLN A 64 16.62 6.91 9.14
CA GLN A 64 16.89 5.71 9.88
C GLN A 64 16.12 4.60 9.19
N ALA A 65 16.87 3.59 8.73
CA ALA A 65 16.27 2.36 8.27
C ALA A 65 15.13 2.06 9.24
N GLN A 66 13.89 2.00 8.74
CA GLN A 66 12.78 1.64 9.62
C GLN A 66 13.20 0.37 10.32
N PRO A 67 13.04 0.26 11.64
CA PRO A 67 13.51 -0.89 12.37
C PRO A 67 12.99 -2.13 11.64
N SER A 68 13.86 -3.09 11.40
CA SER A 68 13.44 -4.35 10.76
C SER A 68 12.30 -4.94 11.57
N LEU A 69 11.48 -5.75 10.94
CA LEU A 69 10.43 -6.49 11.67
C LEU A 69 11.06 -7.22 12.87
N ALA A 70 12.27 -7.79 12.69
CA ALA A 70 13.04 -8.43 13.75
C ALA A 70 13.37 -7.48 14.91
N ASP A 71 13.83 -6.25 14.62
CA ASP A 71 14.12 -5.25 15.68
C ASP A 71 12.86 -4.80 16.43
N TYR A 72 11.74 -4.73 15.72
CA TYR A 72 10.47 -4.40 16.34
C TYR A 72 9.96 -5.56 17.20
N PHE A 73 10.01 -6.78 16.71
CA PHE A 73 9.63 -7.97 17.46
C PHE A 73 10.55 -8.19 18.67
N SER A 74 11.86 -7.94 18.57
CA SER A 74 12.75 -8.02 19.72
C SER A 74 12.35 -7.04 20.83
N LYS A 75 11.88 -5.84 20.48
CA LYS A 75 11.35 -4.86 21.45
C LYS A 75 9.99 -5.23 22.04
N LEU A 76 9.17 -6.00 21.32
CA LEU A 76 7.91 -6.52 21.84
C LEU A 76 8.11 -7.71 22.75
N THR A 77 9.12 -8.54 22.51
CA THR A 77 9.48 -9.67 23.39
C THR A 77 10.02 -9.24 24.75
N GLU A 78 10.35 -7.95 24.93
CA GLU A 78 10.64 -7.37 26.24
C GLU A 78 9.38 -7.16 27.12
N ARG A 79 8.18 -7.32 26.52
CA ARG A 79 6.91 -7.19 27.25
C ARG A 79 6.49 -8.55 27.82
N GLU A 80 6.21 -8.59 29.11
CA GLU A 80 5.73 -9.80 29.79
C GLU A 80 4.23 -10.10 29.54
N ASP A 81 3.48 -9.13 29.01
CA ASP A 81 2.04 -9.24 28.77
C ASP A 81 1.68 -9.54 27.29
N VAL A 82 2.65 -9.49 26.38
CA VAL A 82 2.41 -9.73 24.95
C VAL A 82 3.32 -10.81 24.42
N TYR A 83 2.73 -11.82 23.78
CA TYR A 83 3.46 -12.84 23.02
C TYR A 83 3.29 -12.62 21.53
N CYS A 84 4.35 -12.88 20.75
CA CYS A 84 4.34 -12.71 19.31
C CYS A 84 4.70 -14.01 18.61
N PHE A 85 3.87 -14.41 17.63
CA PHE A 85 4.09 -15.57 16.78
C PHE A 85 3.98 -15.13 15.32
N ARG A 86 4.86 -15.66 14.48
CA ARG A 86 4.99 -15.25 13.07
C ARG A 86 4.73 -16.40 12.12
N GLY A 87 4.15 -16.10 10.96
CA GLY A 87 4.01 -17.04 9.86
C GLY A 87 5.36 -17.35 9.20
N LYS A 88 5.49 -18.48 8.52
CA LYS A 88 6.74 -18.99 7.91
C LYS A 88 7.42 -17.99 6.96
N LEU A 89 6.63 -17.19 6.23
CA LEU A 89 7.13 -16.23 5.24
C LEU A 89 7.21 -14.80 5.78
N ALA A 90 6.85 -14.56 7.04
CA ALA A 90 6.82 -13.22 7.62
C ALA A 90 8.22 -12.58 7.72
N ASP A 91 9.28 -13.37 7.69
CA ASP A 91 10.66 -12.92 7.82
C ASP A 91 11.34 -12.58 6.51
N ILE A 92 10.75 -12.95 5.36
CA ILE A 92 11.41 -12.78 4.06
C ILE A 92 11.75 -11.30 3.81
N HIS A 93 10.87 -10.39 4.20
CA HIS A 93 11.10 -8.95 4.01
C HIS A 93 11.37 -8.16 5.29
N GLY A 94 11.11 -8.71 6.46
CA GLY A 94 11.24 -7.98 7.72
C GLY A 94 10.40 -6.69 7.78
N ARG A 95 9.27 -6.61 7.09
CA ARG A 95 8.43 -5.41 7.00
C ARG A 95 7.02 -5.64 7.48
N PHE A 96 6.41 -4.59 8.10
CA PHE A 96 5.05 -4.65 8.64
C PHE A 96 3.95 -4.42 7.61
N ASN A 97 4.22 -3.69 6.55
CA ASN A 97 3.24 -3.34 5.54
C ASN A 97 3.05 -4.47 4.51
N ASN A 98 2.92 -5.69 4.98
CA ASN A 98 2.51 -6.82 4.16
C ASN A 98 0.99 -7.00 4.21
N PRO A 99 0.38 -7.66 3.21
CA PRO A 99 -1.07 -7.85 3.14
C PRO A 99 -1.59 -8.96 4.07
N GLY A 100 -0.70 -9.70 4.72
CA GLY A 100 -1.05 -10.82 5.59
C GLY A 100 -1.86 -10.40 6.81
N PRO A 101 -2.72 -11.31 7.35
CA PRO A 101 -3.54 -11.00 8.51
C PRO A 101 -2.70 -10.81 9.76
N VAL A 102 -3.03 -9.79 10.55
CA VAL A 102 -2.47 -9.54 11.87
C VAL A 102 -3.53 -9.88 12.90
N PHE A 103 -3.40 -11.05 13.51
CA PHE A 103 -4.31 -11.46 14.58
C PHE A 103 -3.88 -10.85 15.92
N ILE A 104 -4.82 -10.26 16.62
CA ILE A 104 -4.65 -9.77 17.98
C ILE A 104 -5.61 -10.50 18.89
N ILE A 105 -5.08 -11.32 19.81
CA ILE A 105 -5.86 -12.25 20.62
C ILE A 105 -5.88 -11.79 22.08
N PHE A 106 -7.07 -11.68 22.64
CA PHE A 106 -7.34 -11.41 24.05
C PHE A 106 -7.95 -12.65 24.70
N PRO A 107 -7.18 -13.43 25.49
CA PRO A 107 -7.65 -14.68 26.11
C PRO A 107 -8.66 -14.44 27.24
N ASP A 108 -9.30 -15.50 27.71
CA ASP A 108 -10.21 -15.41 28.88
C ASP A 108 -9.49 -15.02 30.17
N SER A 109 -8.26 -15.51 30.33
CA SER A 109 -7.41 -15.25 31.48
C SER A 109 -5.95 -15.21 31.05
N ARG A 110 -5.08 -14.72 31.93
CA ARG A 110 -3.65 -14.74 31.66
C ARG A 110 -3.17 -16.17 31.39
N THR A 111 -2.45 -16.34 30.28
CA THR A 111 -1.87 -17.60 29.81
C THR A 111 -0.35 -17.48 29.77
N THR A 112 0.34 -18.61 29.83
CA THR A 112 1.78 -18.69 29.55
C THR A 112 2.04 -18.65 28.04
N HIS A 113 3.31 -18.46 27.65
CA HIS A 113 3.70 -18.51 26.23
C HIS A 113 3.40 -19.88 25.60
N GLU A 114 3.67 -20.96 26.32
CA GLU A 114 3.44 -22.33 25.86
C GLU A 114 1.93 -22.63 25.68
N GLU A 115 1.10 -22.17 26.61
CA GLU A 115 -0.36 -22.29 26.49
C GLU A 115 -0.91 -21.49 25.31
N ALA A 116 -0.37 -20.29 25.06
CA ALA A 116 -0.75 -19.47 23.93
C ALA A 116 -0.33 -20.12 22.60
N GLU A 117 0.91 -20.63 22.50
CA GLU A 117 1.41 -21.34 21.32
C GLU A 117 0.55 -22.58 21.02
N LYS A 118 0.28 -23.40 22.02
CA LYS A 118 -0.61 -24.54 21.90
C LYS A 118 -2.01 -24.14 21.40
N MET A 119 -2.58 -23.08 21.98
CA MET A 119 -3.91 -22.59 21.58
C MET A 119 -3.95 -22.19 20.11
N ILE A 120 -2.98 -21.40 19.63
CA ILE A 120 -3.00 -20.92 18.23
C ILE A 120 -2.74 -22.05 17.22
N GLU A 121 -2.03 -23.10 17.62
CA GLU A 121 -1.85 -24.31 16.80
C GLU A 121 -3.14 -25.14 16.76
N GLU A 122 -3.72 -25.45 17.92
CA GLU A 122 -4.92 -26.28 18.02
C GLU A 122 -6.15 -25.63 17.36
N CYS A 123 -6.28 -24.30 17.41
CA CYS A 123 -7.39 -23.60 16.75
C CYS A 123 -7.13 -23.21 15.28
N GLY A 124 -6.00 -23.61 14.69
CA GLY A 124 -5.70 -23.42 13.28
C GLY A 124 -5.24 -22.01 12.87
N ILE A 125 -5.16 -21.04 13.79
CA ILE A 125 -4.70 -19.65 13.46
C ILE A 125 -3.26 -19.68 12.95
N LYS A 126 -2.40 -20.54 13.51
CA LYS A 126 -1.01 -20.69 13.08
C LYS A 126 -0.92 -21.08 11.60
N GLN A 127 -1.77 -22.00 11.14
CA GLN A 127 -1.82 -22.39 9.74
C GLN A 127 -2.23 -21.21 8.85
N ILE A 128 -3.24 -20.42 9.24
CA ILE A 128 -3.68 -19.24 8.48
C ILE A 128 -2.54 -18.23 8.31
N VAL A 129 -1.79 -17.93 9.37
CA VAL A 129 -0.66 -16.98 9.25
C VAL A 129 0.53 -17.54 8.48
N ASP A 130 0.71 -18.87 8.47
CA ASP A 130 1.71 -19.52 7.62
C ASP A 130 1.34 -19.43 6.13
N ASP A 131 0.07 -19.64 5.79
CA ASP A 131 -0.43 -19.62 4.41
C ASP A 131 -0.47 -18.21 3.84
N TYR A 132 -0.86 -17.21 4.65
CA TYR A 132 -1.05 -15.81 4.24
C TYR A 132 0.05 -14.87 4.76
N THR A 133 1.14 -15.37 5.30
CA THR A 133 2.28 -14.57 5.75
C THR A 133 1.91 -13.56 6.84
N GLY A 134 1.09 -14.00 7.77
CA GLY A 134 0.56 -13.16 8.83
C GLY A 134 1.42 -13.15 10.10
N SER A 135 0.87 -12.52 11.13
CA SER A 135 1.44 -12.46 12.48
C SER A 135 0.35 -12.57 13.54
N ILE A 136 0.70 -13.06 14.72
CA ILE A 136 -0.20 -13.19 15.85
C ILE A 136 0.40 -12.45 17.05
N PHE A 137 -0.41 -11.62 17.69
CA PHE A 137 -0.08 -10.95 18.95
C PHE A 137 -1.07 -11.36 20.02
N PHE A 138 -0.58 -11.97 21.06
CA PHE A 138 -1.38 -12.48 22.16
C PHE A 138 -1.27 -11.53 23.34
N PHE A 139 -2.35 -10.82 23.67
CA PHE A 139 -2.41 -9.80 24.72
C PHE A 139 -2.99 -10.38 26.00
N ASN A 140 -2.16 -10.68 26.97
CA ASN A 140 -2.60 -11.02 28.32
C ASN A 140 -3.12 -9.77 29.05
N PRO A 141 -4.08 -9.91 29.98
CA PRO A 141 -4.45 -8.79 30.83
C PRO A 141 -3.25 -8.35 31.67
N LEU A 142 -3.08 -7.04 31.84
CA LEU A 142 -1.99 -6.46 32.66
C LEU A 142 -2.09 -6.88 34.14
N ALA A 143 -3.31 -7.13 34.63
CA ALA A 143 -3.60 -7.61 35.97
C ALA A 143 -4.31 -8.98 35.91
N LYS A 144 -5.01 -9.36 37.00
CA LYS A 144 -5.80 -10.59 37.06
C LYS A 144 -6.98 -10.59 36.07
N GLU A 145 -7.54 -9.42 35.81
CA GLU A 145 -8.68 -9.19 34.88
C GLU A 145 -8.37 -8.01 33.99
N TYR A 146 -9.05 -7.91 32.84
CA TYR A 146 -8.90 -6.77 31.95
C TYR A 146 -9.46 -5.49 32.58
N ASP A 147 -8.66 -4.43 32.52
CA ASP A 147 -9.08 -3.06 32.80
C ASP A 147 -9.34 -2.30 31.49
N ASN A 148 -10.55 -1.77 31.33
CA ASN A 148 -10.98 -1.13 30.10
C ASN A 148 -10.16 0.11 29.72
N LYS A 149 -9.39 0.68 30.66
CA LYS A 149 -8.52 1.81 30.38
C LYS A 149 -7.08 1.37 30.16
N ALA A 150 -6.47 0.68 31.14
CA ALA A 150 -5.06 0.33 31.12
C ALA A 150 -4.73 -0.67 29.98
N ASP A 151 -5.52 -1.74 29.83
CA ASP A 151 -5.31 -2.70 28.76
C ASP A 151 -5.64 -2.09 27.39
N PHE A 152 -6.62 -1.18 27.30
CA PHE A 152 -6.88 -0.46 26.05
C PHE A 152 -5.73 0.50 25.68
N GLU A 153 -5.17 1.24 26.63
CA GLU A 153 -4.00 2.11 26.39
C GLU A 153 -2.78 1.28 25.94
N SER A 154 -2.60 0.07 26.49
CA SER A 154 -1.57 -0.87 26.06
C SER A 154 -1.75 -1.32 24.61
N TYR A 155 -2.95 -1.75 24.25
CA TYR A 155 -3.33 -2.11 22.88
C TYR A 155 -3.18 -0.93 21.92
N HIS A 156 -3.75 0.22 22.27
CA HIS A 156 -3.72 1.42 21.45
C HIS A 156 -2.30 1.90 21.16
N GLY A 157 -1.44 1.96 22.18
CA GLY A 157 -0.03 2.31 21.98
C GLY A 157 0.76 1.29 21.15
N PHE A 158 0.30 0.04 21.07
CA PHE A 158 0.85 -0.96 20.16
C PHE A 158 0.39 -0.71 18.71
N ILE A 159 -0.92 -0.52 18.50
CA ILE A 159 -1.49 -0.27 17.18
C ILE A 159 -0.97 1.01 16.56
N ASP A 160 -0.80 2.09 17.31
CA ASP A 160 -0.23 3.35 16.82
C ASP A 160 1.21 3.18 16.31
N ARG A 161 1.95 2.20 16.81
CA ARG A 161 3.28 1.85 16.30
C ARG A 161 3.22 0.99 15.04
N MET A 162 2.13 0.24 14.85
CA MET A 162 1.87 -0.61 13.68
C MET A 162 1.06 0.11 12.59
N ARG A 163 1.25 1.40 12.40
CA ARG A 163 0.45 2.29 11.51
C ARG A 163 0.18 1.77 10.11
N ILE A 164 1.01 0.87 9.62
CA ILE A 164 0.94 0.30 8.27
C ILE A 164 0.31 -1.09 8.21
N ALA A 165 -0.11 -1.63 9.35
CA ALA A 165 -0.86 -2.88 9.36
C ALA A 165 -2.33 -2.57 9.04
N PHE A 166 -2.80 -3.00 7.90
CA PHE A 166 -4.15 -2.74 7.43
C PHE A 166 -5.06 -3.98 7.44
N ASN A 167 -4.55 -5.13 7.86
CA ASN A 167 -5.33 -6.37 7.94
C ASN A 167 -5.44 -6.91 9.37
N ILE A 168 -5.86 -6.04 10.29
CA ILE A 168 -5.94 -6.35 11.72
C ILE A 168 -7.23 -7.10 12.01
N LYS A 169 -7.11 -8.29 12.61
CA LYS A 169 -8.20 -9.17 13.05
C LYS A 169 -8.13 -9.35 14.56
N VAL A 170 -9.16 -8.95 15.28
CA VAL A 170 -9.19 -9.02 16.75
C VAL A 170 -10.03 -10.21 17.20
N ILE A 171 -9.48 -11.05 18.07
CA ILE A 171 -10.15 -12.21 18.64
C ILE A 171 -10.20 -12.06 20.15
N GLY A 172 -11.40 -12.03 20.70
CA GLY A 172 -11.61 -12.06 22.15
C GLY A 172 -12.25 -13.38 22.57
N ILE A 173 -11.79 -13.93 23.70
CA ILE A 173 -12.30 -15.17 24.30
C ILE A 173 -12.76 -14.88 25.72
N GLY A 174 -13.98 -15.24 26.09
CA GLY A 174 -14.53 -15.09 27.43
C GLY A 174 -14.48 -13.64 27.96
N ARG A 175 -13.67 -13.38 28.99
CA ARG A 175 -13.43 -12.02 29.55
C ARG A 175 -12.70 -11.13 28.55
N GLY A 176 -11.76 -11.68 27.77
CA GLY A 176 -11.11 -10.98 26.67
C GLY A 176 -12.11 -10.53 25.60
N ALA A 177 -13.10 -11.38 25.26
CA ALA A 177 -14.18 -10.98 24.36
C ALA A 177 -15.07 -9.87 24.95
N THR A 178 -15.34 -9.91 26.24
CA THR A 178 -16.06 -8.83 26.94
C THR A 178 -15.29 -7.52 26.89
N PHE A 179 -13.97 -7.56 27.11
CA PHE A 179 -13.09 -6.40 26.97
C PHE A 179 -13.10 -5.85 25.55
N VAL A 180 -12.94 -6.71 24.54
CA VAL A 180 -13.01 -6.31 23.11
C VAL A 180 -14.33 -5.60 22.80
N ASN A 181 -15.46 -6.17 23.24
CA ASN A 181 -16.78 -5.60 23.00
C ASN A 181 -16.99 -4.23 23.69
N GLU A 182 -16.39 -4.03 24.88
CA GLU A 182 -16.52 -2.78 25.65
C GLU A 182 -15.58 -1.68 25.18
N THR A 183 -14.43 -2.02 24.58
CA THR A 183 -13.34 -1.08 24.29
C THR A 183 -12.99 -1.02 22.80
N ILE A 184 -12.35 -2.05 22.25
CA ILE A 184 -11.82 -2.06 20.87
C ILE A 184 -12.93 -1.89 19.85
N ALA A 185 -14.07 -2.55 20.06
CA ALA A 185 -15.22 -2.39 19.19
C ALA A 185 -15.70 -0.93 19.06
N ARG A 186 -15.47 -0.06 20.04
CA ARG A 186 -15.81 1.37 19.98
C ARG A 186 -14.87 2.19 19.12
N LYS A 187 -13.62 1.74 18.99
CA LYS A 187 -12.56 2.43 18.26
C LYS A 187 -11.93 1.49 17.24
N ALA A 188 -12.76 0.94 16.35
CA ALA A 188 -12.37 -0.08 15.40
C ALA A 188 -12.02 0.47 14.01
N GLY A 189 -11.64 1.74 13.89
CA GLY A 189 -11.36 2.39 12.61
C GLY A 189 -10.29 1.70 11.76
N ASN A 190 -9.38 0.94 12.37
CA ASN A 190 -8.33 0.17 11.69
C ASN A 190 -8.52 -1.35 11.80
N VAL A 191 -9.63 -1.83 12.39
CA VAL A 191 -9.88 -3.26 12.61
C VAL A 191 -10.72 -3.81 11.46
N ALA A 192 -10.18 -4.82 10.76
CA ALA A 192 -10.81 -5.46 9.63
C ALA A 192 -11.83 -6.54 10.02
N GLY A 193 -11.86 -6.95 11.29
CA GLY A 193 -12.85 -7.89 11.80
C GLY A 193 -12.65 -8.23 13.27
N ILE A 194 -13.75 -8.51 13.95
CA ILE A 194 -13.78 -8.90 15.36
C ILE A 194 -14.41 -10.29 15.51
N VAL A 195 -13.79 -11.14 16.33
CA VAL A 195 -14.36 -12.41 16.81
C VAL A 195 -14.61 -12.28 18.31
N SER A 196 -15.86 -12.49 18.73
CA SER A 196 -16.26 -12.46 20.14
C SER A 196 -16.80 -13.83 20.55
N ILE A 197 -15.98 -14.59 21.27
CA ILE A 197 -16.29 -15.95 21.73
C ILE A 197 -16.70 -15.92 23.20
N GLY A 198 -17.97 -16.14 23.48
CA GLY A 198 -18.50 -16.16 24.85
C GLY A 198 -18.53 -14.81 25.58
N GLY A 199 -18.27 -13.71 24.88
CA GLY A 199 -18.24 -12.36 25.41
C GLY A 199 -19.61 -11.82 25.78
N LYS A 200 -19.66 -10.91 26.76
CA LYS A 200 -20.86 -10.17 27.12
C LYS A 200 -21.11 -9.02 26.15
N ALA A 201 -22.39 -8.68 25.96
CA ALA A 201 -22.77 -7.49 25.20
C ALA A 201 -22.16 -6.22 25.83
N PRO A 202 -21.78 -5.22 24.99
CA PRO A 202 -21.28 -3.95 25.50
C PRO A 202 -22.37 -3.25 26.33
N LYS A 203 -21.97 -2.64 27.46
CA LYS A 203 -22.89 -1.93 28.36
C LYS A 203 -23.53 -0.70 27.72
N LYS A 204 -22.83 -0.05 26.82
CA LYS A 204 -23.33 1.08 26.03
C LYS A 204 -23.47 0.64 24.57
N ALA A 205 -24.46 1.16 23.88
CA ALA A 205 -24.61 0.94 22.45
C ALA A 205 -23.33 1.36 21.67
N LEU A 206 -23.12 0.72 20.51
CA LEU A 206 -22.02 1.03 19.60
C LEU A 206 -22.43 2.03 18.51
N GLU A 207 -23.54 2.74 18.68
CA GLU A 207 -24.04 3.72 17.71
C GLU A 207 -23.05 4.84 17.46
N GLY A 208 -22.94 5.28 16.22
CA GLY A 208 -22.06 6.37 15.80
C GLY A 208 -20.56 6.02 15.71
N GLU A 209 -20.21 4.80 16.03
CA GLU A 209 -18.83 4.32 15.90
C GLU A 209 -18.59 3.76 14.49
N SER A 210 -17.34 3.66 14.11
CA SER A 210 -16.93 3.10 12.82
C SER A 210 -17.39 1.64 12.67
N PRO A 211 -18.00 1.20 11.56
CA PRO A 211 -18.45 -0.18 11.40
C PRO A 211 -17.28 -1.16 11.45
N VAL A 212 -17.53 -2.38 11.91
CA VAL A 212 -16.54 -3.47 11.90
C VAL A 212 -17.25 -4.81 11.71
N PRO A 213 -16.85 -5.63 10.72
CA PRO A 213 -17.35 -6.99 10.56
C PRO A 213 -17.11 -7.81 11.82
N ALA A 214 -18.09 -8.67 12.19
CA ALA A 214 -18.00 -9.40 13.43
C ALA A 214 -18.53 -10.84 13.32
N TYR A 215 -17.81 -11.76 13.96
CA TYR A 215 -18.28 -13.11 14.26
C TYR A 215 -18.52 -13.24 15.77
N ILE A 216 -19.72 -13.63 16.15
CA ILE A 216 -20.12 -13.65 17.56
C ILE A 216 -20.72 -15.01 17.88
N THR A 217 -20.13 -15.71 18.84
CA THR A 217 -20.59 -17.04 19.25
C THR A 217 -20.68 -17.21 20.77
N GLY A 218 -21.47 -18.19 21.20
CA GLY A 218 -21.71 -18.56 22.59
C GLY A 218 -23.12 -18.27 23.05
N LYS A 219 -23.41 -18.60 24.29
CA LYS A 219 -24.75 -18.54 24.90
C LYS A 219 -25.45 -17.18 24.80
N ASN A 220 -24.68 -16.07 24.83
CA ASN A 220 -25.20 -14.71 24.74
C ASN A 220 -25.04 -14.08 23.34
N ALA A 221 -24.72 -14.87 22.33
CA ALA A 221 -24.34 -14.38 21.01
C ALA A 221 -25.36 -13.39 20.43
N ARG A 222 -26.65 -13.70 20.45
CA ARG A 222 -27.73 -12.79 19.95
C ARG A 222 -27.74 -11.44 20.67
N LYS A 223 -27.59 -11.44 22.00
CA LYS A 223 -27.60 -10.21 22.79
C LYS A 223 -26.36 -9.34 22.49
N THR A 224 -25.22 -9.98 22.35
CA THR A 224 -23.96 -9.30 22.01
C THR A 224 -24.01 -8.75 20.58
N ALA A 225 -24.51 -9.55 19.63
CA ALA A 225 -24.60 -9.19 18.23
C ALA A 225 -25.55 -8.02 17.94
N ALA A 226 -26.58 -7.82 18.77
CA ALA A 226 -27.55 -6.74 18.57
C ALA A 226 -26.88 -5.36 18.41
N SER A 227 -25.82 -5.08 19.19
CA SER A 227 -25.06 -3.82 19.08
C SER A 227 -24.27 -3.71 17.79
N TYR A 228 -23.71 -4.83 17.30
CA TYR A 228 -22.97 -4.87 16.04
C TYR A 228 -23.89 -4.78 14.82
N ILE A 229 -25.07 -5.41 14.87
CA ILE A 229 -26.09 -5.36 13.81
C ILE A 229 -26.53 -3.92 13.58
N VAL A 230 -26.90 -3.22 14.65
CA VAL A 230 -27.34 -1.81 14.56
C VAL A 230 -26.20 -0.91 14.06
N ARG A 231 -24.98 -1.05 14.63
CA ARG A 231 -23.83 -0.24 14.26
C ARG A 231 -23.43 -0.40 12.80
N ASN A 232 -23.44 -1.64 12.32
CA ASN A 232 -22.99 -1.98 10.97
C ASN A 232 -24.07 -1.76 9.92
N ASP A 233 -25.27 -1.35 10.32
CA ASP A 233 -26.43 -1.20 9.43
C ASP A 233 -26.64 -2.43 8.53
N VAL A 234 -26.67 -3.61 9.15
CA VAL A 234 -26.75 -4.89 8.45
C VAL A 234 -28.14 -5.52 8.61
N GLU A 235 -28.60 -6.21 7.56
CA GLU A 235 -29.85 -6.93 7.53
C GLU A 235 -29.62 -8.44 7.41
N LEU A 236 -30.59 -9.22 7.88
CA LEU A 236 -30.53 -10.68 7.80
C LEU A 236 -30.49 -11.13 6.34
N ALA A 237 -29.40 -11.77 5.94
CA ALA A 237 -29.21 -12.35 4.61
C ALA A 237 -29.56 -13.84 4.57
N SER A 238 -29.17 -14.62 5.60
CA SER A 238 -29.50 -16.04 5.71
C SER A 238 -29.49 -16.50 7.16
N SER A 239 -30.19 -17.61 7.43
CA SER A 239 -30.18 -18.27 8.72
C SER A 239 -30.27 -19.79 8.51
N GLU A 240 -29.32 -20.52 9.12
CA GLU A 240 -29.26 -21.98 9.06
C GLU A 240 -28.84 -22.54 10.42
N GLY A 241 -29.68 -23.37 11.02
CA GLY A 241 -29.47 -23.93 12.36
C GLY A 241 -29.29 -22.83 13.42
N SER A 242 -28.14 -22.87 14.12
CA SER A 242 -27.76 -21.86 15.13
C SER A 242 -27.13 -20.60 14.54
N LYS A 243 -26.84 -20.60 13.25
CA LYS A 243 -26.05 -19.57 12.56
C LYS A 243 -26.95 -18.63 11.76
N SER A 244 -26.70 -17.33 11.88
CA SER A 244 -27.34 -16.28 11.10
C SER A 244 -26.30 -15.32 10.55
N LEU A 245 -26.41 -15.00 9.25
CA LEU A 245 -25.56 -14.03 8.55
C LEU A 245 -26.37 -12.76 8.30
N TYR A 246 -25.81 -11.63 8.69
CA TYR A 246 -26.31 -10.29 8.40
C TYR A 246 -25.29 -9.56 7.52
N VAL A 247 -25.75 -8.80 6.52
CA VAL A 247 -24.88 -8.13 5.54
C VAL A 247 -25.39 -6.71 5.30
N ASN A 248 -24.49 -5.75 5.16
CA ASN A 248 -24.82 -4.40 4.74
C ASN A 248 -25.15 -4.39 3.24
N ARG A 249 -26.22 -3.71 2.84
CA ARG A 249 -26.70 -3.69 1.45
C ARG A 249 -25.74 -2.97 0.49
N ASN A 250 -25.08 -1.92 0.98
CA ASN A 250 -24.24 -1.05 0.17
C ASN A 250 -22.77 -1.51 0.16
N GLU A 251 -22.32 -2.15 1.26
CA GLU A 251 -20.96 -2.66 1.43
C GLU A 251 -21.01 -4.11 1.97
N PRO A 252 -21.10 -5.11 1.09
CA PRO A 252 -21.25 -6.52 1.51
C PRO A 252 -20.06 -7.08 2.32
N LEU A 253 -18.93 -6.38 2.35
CA LEU A 253 -17.79 -6.73 3.20
C LEU A 253 -18.08 -6.44 4.68
N ILE A 254 -19.01 -5.54 4.97
CA ILE A 254 -19.51 -5.29 6.33
C ILE A 254 -20.58 -6.35 6.63
N ARG A 255 -20.22 -7.33 7.45
CA ARG A 255 -21.06 -8.46 7.80
C ARG A 255 -20.98 -8.81 9.27
N VAL A 256 -22.05 -9.39 9.79
CA VAL A 256 -22.12 -9.92 11.16
C VAL A 256 -22.63 -11.35 11.08
N VAL A 257 -21.86 -12.27 11.64
CA VAL A 257 -22.27 -13.66 11.80
C VAL A 257 -22.53 -13.92 13.27
N VAL A 258 -23.70 -14.51 13.54
CA VAL A 258 -24.12 -14.89 14.89
C VAL A 258 -24.29 -16.40 14.91
N ASN A 259 -23.46 -17.09 15.70
CA ASN A 259 -23.61 -18.52 15.94
C ASN A 259 -23.99 -18.76 17.40
N GLN A 260 -25.25 -19.07 17.66
CA GLN A 260 -25.75 -19.31 18.99
C GLN A 260 -25.52 -20.78 19.37
N SER A 261 -24.47 -21.01 20.17
CA SER A 261 -24.15 -22.33 20.69
C SER A 261 -23.95 -22.26 22.20
N ASP A 262 -24.41 -23.28 22.93
CA ASP A 262 -24.17 -23.42 24.37
C ASP A 262 -22.79 -24.01 24.65
N GLU A 263 -22.28 -24.83 23.75
CA GLU A 263 -20.94 -25.41 23.78
C GLU A 263 -20.10 -24.76 22.66
N ILE A 264 -18.89 -24.36 22.98
CA ILE A 264 -17.98 -23.71 22.04
C ILE A 264 -16.75 -24.59 21.89
N ASP A 265 -16.58 -25.16 20.71
CA ASP A 265 -15.27 -25.62 20.25
C ASP A 265 -14.51 -24.43 19.67
N LEU A 266 -13.31 -24.16 20.20
CA LEU A 266 -12.54 -22.98 19.80
C LEU A 266 -12.03 -23.12 18.35
N ALA A 267 -11.62 -24.30 17.93
CA ALA A 267 -11.12 -24.54 16.58
C ALA A 267 -12.23 -24.36 15.54
N GLU A 268 -13.41 -24.95 15.80
CA GLU A 268 -14.58 -24.76 14.93
C GLU A 268 -15.02 -23.30 14.87
N ALA A 269 -15.04 -22.59 16.01
CA ALA A 269 -15.42 -21.19 16.05
C ALA A 269 -14.45 -20.28 15.27
N ILE A 270 -13.15 -20.56 15.34
CA ILE A 270 -12.13 -19.80 14.60
C ILE A 270 -12.20 -20.12 13.11
N ALA A 271 -12.32 -21.39 12.73
CA ALA A 271 -12.46 -21.78 11.33
C ALA A 271 -13.70 -21.14 10.70
N ASP A 272 -14.84 -21.20 11.40
CA ASP A 272 -16.09 -20.59 10.94
C ASP A 272 -16.00 -19.05 10.88
N ALA A 273 -15.34 -18.42 11.85
CA ALA A 273 -15.07 -16.97 11.83
C ALA A 273 -14.18 -16.57 10.66
N TRP A 274 -13.15 -17.36 10.37
CA TRP A 274 -12.28 -17.14 9.21
C TRP A 274 -13.07 -17.20 7.91
N ASP A 275 -13.79 -18.30 7.68
CA ASP A 275 -14.51 -18.51 6.44
C ASP A 275 -15.65 -17.52 6.21
N SER A 276 -16.36 -17.18 7.28
CA SER A 276 -17.58 -16.37 7.16
C SER A 276 -17.39 -14.87 7.31
N VAL A 277 -16.32 -14.41 7.98
CA VAL A 277 -16.08 -12.99 8.27
C VAL A 277 -14.66 -12.54 7.96
N LEU A 278 -13.63 -13.18 8.57
CA LEU A 278 -12.30 -12.59 8.60
C LEU A 278 -11.56 -12.65 7.27
N SER A 279 -11.81 -13.67 6.45
CA SER A 279 -11.19 -13.86 5.14
C SER A 279 -11.86 -13.08 4.00
N TRP A 280 -12.82 -12.21 4.32
CA TRP A 280 -13.55 -11.47 3.29
C TRP A 280 -12.96 -10.12 2.98
N ASN A 281 -12.30 -9.50 3.94
CA ASN A 281 -11.82 -8.13 3.79
C ASN A 281 -10.47 -7.90 4.46
N TYR A 282 -9.82 -6.84 4.04
CA TYR A 282 -8.90 -6.06 4.87
C TYR A 282 -9.46 -4.63 5.00
N ARG A 283 -8.85 -3.82 5.86
CA ARG A 283 -9.28 -2.46 6.09
C ARG A 283 -8.10 -1.53 5.98
N PHE A 284 -8.19 -0.54 5.14
CA PHE A 284 -7.14 0.43 4.99
C PHE A 284 -7.72 1.85 5.01
N ASN A 285 -6.85 2.78 5.22
CA ASN A 285 -7.13 4.19 5.12
C ASN A 285 -6.39 4.72 3.88
N ASN A 286 -7.05 5.55 3.10
CA ASN A 286 -6.51 6.11 1.88
C ASN A 286 -5.43 7.19 2.09
N TYR A 287 -4.80 7.20 3.26
CA TYR A 287 -3.74 8.11 3.70
C TYR A 287 -4.09 9.60 3.79
N LYS A 288 -5.37 9.95 3.90
CA LYS A 288 -5.75 11.32 4.22
C LYS A 288 -5.38 11.71 5.65
N HIS A 289 -5.43 10.77 6.58
CA HIS A 289 -5.51 11.08 8.01
C HIS A 289 -4.52 10.38 8.92
N THR A 290 -3.57 9.56 8.43
CA THR A 290 -2.82 8.70 9.34
C THR A 290 -1.34 8.97 9.40
N TRP A 291 -0.64 8.57 8.38
CA TRP A 291 0.81 8.47 8.39
C TRP A 291 1.50 9.83 8.56
N TYR A 292 0.93 10.87 7.96
CA TYR A 292 1.53 12.19 7.86
C TYR A 292 0.96 13.18 8.87
N THR A 293 -0.30 13.04 9.26
CA THR A 293 -0.95 13.94 10.21
C THR A 293 -0.63 13.62 11.67
N GLY A 294 -0.15 12.41 11.97
CA GLY A 294 0.12 11.95 13.32
C GLY A 294 -1.13 11.60 14.12
N GLU A 295 -2.31 11.57 13.49
CA GLU A 295 -3.55 11.17 14.12
C GLU A 295 -3.58 9.67 14.39
N SER A 296 -4.33 9.26 15.42
CA SER A 296 -4.42 7.86 15.83
C SER A 296 -5.19 7.02 14.83
N TYR A 297 -4.61 5.93 14.38
CA TYR A 297 -5.24 4.95 13.49
C TYR A 297 -6.55 4.38 14.06
N CYS A 298 -6.63 4.23 15.38
CA CYS A 298 -7.81 3.69 16.04
C CYS A 298 -9.03 4.62 16.00
N GLU A 299 -8.82 5.90 15.77
CA GLU A 299 -9.86 6.93 15.90
C GLU A 299 -10.50 7.34 14.57
N HIS A 300 -9.93 6.87 13.43
CA HIS A 300 -10.47 7.19 12.11
C HIS A 300 -11.63 6.27 11.73
N GLY A 301 -12.78 6.91 11.52
CA GLY A 301 -13.99 6.25 11.07
C GLY A 301 -14.13 6.11 9.55
N ASP A 302 -13.26 6.72 8.79
CA ASP A 302 -13.32 6.84 7.32
C ASP A 302 -12.43 5.86 6.56
N SER A 303 -11.86 4.88 7.24
CA SER A 303 -11.13 3.78 6.59
C SER A 303 -12.09 2.83 5.86
N GLU A 304 -11.66 2.38 4.69
CA GLU A 304 -12.44 1.58 3.77
C GLU A 304 -12.19 0.08 3.94
N PHE A 305 -13.18 -0.73 3.57
CA PHE A 305 -13.04 -2.19 3.47
C PHE A 305 -12.76 -2.56 2.02
N GLU A 306 -11.74 -3.41 1.83
CA GLU A 306 -11.39 -3.96 0.54
C GLU A 306 -11.36 -5.50 0.61
N PRO A 307 -11.62 -6.20 -0.50
CA PRO A 307 -11.59 -7.66 -0.52
C PRO A 307 -10.21 -8.21 -0.16
N PHE A 308 -10.16 -9.10 0.82
CA PHE A 308 -8.95 -9.84 1.12
C PHE A 308 -8.73 -10.92 0.05
N ILE A 309 -7.48 -11.09 -0.38
CA ILE A 309 -7.14 -12.05 -1.42
C ILE A 309 -7.04 -13.47 -0.84
N MET A 310 -8.03 -14.28 -1.15
CA MET A 310 -8.05 -15.71 -0.88
C MET A 310 -7.65 -16.46 -2.15
N PHE A 311 -6.44 -16.99 -2.19
CA PHE A 311 -5.89 -17.65 -3.38
C PHE A 311 -6.74 -18.81 -3.85
N ASP A 312 -7.24 -19.63 -2.93
CA ASP A 312 -8.12 -20.75 -3.26
C ASP A 312 -9.44 -20.29 -3.90
N ARG A 313 -10.05 -19.22 -3.39
CA ARG A 313 -11.28 -18.65 -3.97
C ARG A 313 -11.06 -18.08 -5.37
N LEU A 314 -9.86 -17.56 -5.61
CA LEU A 314 -9.48 -17.01 -6.92
C LEU A 314 -8.91 -18.08 -7.86
N GLY A 315 -8.64 -19.29 -7.39
CA GLY A 315 -7.94 -20.31 -8.17
C GLY A 315 -6.55 -19.85 -8.60
N ILE A 316 -5.82 -19.15 -7.72
CA ILE A 316 -4.48 -18.63 -7.96
C ILE A 316 -3.47 -19.41 -7.14
N THR A 317 -2.38 -19.84 -7.77
CA THR A 317 -1.19 -20.35 -7.08
C THR A 317 -0.18 -19.23 -6.91
N ARG A 318 0.26 -18.96 -5.66
CA ARG A 318 1.33 -18.03 -5.35
C ARG A 318 2.64 -18.79 -5.15
N ASN A 319 3.66 -18.44 -5.94
CA ASN A 319 5.02 -18.94 -5.77
C ASN A 319 5.92 -17.83 -5.22
N VAL A 320 6.86 -18.22 -4.35
CA VAL A 320 7.94 -17.34 -3.87
C VAL A 320 9.22 -17.82 -4.53
N CYS A 321 9.90 -16.95 -5.24
CA CYS A 321 11.08 -17.28 -6.03
C CYS A 321 12.29 -16.48 -5.57
N THR A 322 13.40 -17.17 -5.37
CA THR A 322 14.69 -16.57 -5.03
C THR A 322 15.78 -17.21 -5.89
N GLU A 323 16.36 -16.44 -6.82
CA GLU A 323 17.39 -16.97 -7.72
C GLU A 323 18.46 -15.92 -8.04
N ASN A 324 19.69 -16.38 -8.22
CA ASN A 324 20.81 -15.58 -8.68
C ASN A 324 20.88 -15.61 -10.22
N LEU A 325 20.10 -14.75 -10.87
CA LEU A 325 19.93 -14.78 -12.32
C LEU A 325 21.09 -14.11 -13.10
N ASN A 326 21.83 -13.21 -12.46
CA ASN A 326 22.88 -12.44 -13.14
C ASN A 326 24.27 -12.51 -12.47
N GLY A 327 24.44 -13.37 -11.47
CA GLY A 327 25.71 -13.54 -10.74
C GLY A 327 26.03 -12.46 -9.71
N THR A 328 25.12 -11.49 -9.46
CA THR A 328 25.35 -10.41 -8.47
C THR A 328 24.78 -10.72 -7.09
N GLY A 329 23.91 -11.71 -6.98
CA GLY A 329 23.23 -12.14 -5.77
C GLY A 329 21.78 -12.52 -6.06
N ASP A 330 21.08 -13.00 -5.04
CA ASP A 330 19.74 -13.52 -5.21
C ASP A 330 18.71 -12.38 -5.36
N PHE A 331 17.90 -12.46 -6.40
CA PHE A 331 16.71 -11.68 -6.58
C PHE A 331 15.53 -12.37 -5.88
N LEU A 332 14.56 -11.60 -5.42
CA LEU A 332 13.31 -12.09 -4.86
C LEU A 332 12.14 -11.59 -5.71
N TRP A 333 11.22 -12.50 -6.06
CA TRP A 333 9.95 -12.15 -6.68
C TRP A 333 8.84 -13.13 -6.32
N TYR A 334 7.62 -12.71 -6.55
CA TYR A 334 6.42 -13.52 -6.37
C TYR A 334 5.72 -13.72 -7.70
N GLU A 335 5.19 -14.90 -7.91
CA GLU A 335 4.43 -15.28 -9.10
C GLU A 335 3.03 -15.68 -8.68
N TYR A 336 2.03 -15.10 -9.29
CA TYR A 336 0.63 -15.40 -9.07
C TYR A 336 0.05 -15.97 -10.37
N ILE A 337 -0.22 -17.28 -10.35
CA ILE A 337 -0.58 -18.06 -11.52
C ILE A 337 -2.04 -18.49 -11.42
N PRO A 338 -2.96 -17.87 -12.16
CA PRO A 338 -4.34 -18.34 -12.24
C PRO A 338 -4.41 -19.75 -12.85
N GLN A 339 -5.39 -20.55 -12.42
CA GLN A 339 -5.61 -21.90 -12.94
C GLN A 339 -5.79 -21.90 -14.47
N ALA A 340 -6.47 -20.89 -15.01
CA ALA A 340 -6.66 -20.73 -16.46
C ALA A 340 -5.32 -20.57 -17.20
N ALA A 341 -4.33 -19.87 -16.60
CA ALA A 341 -3.02 -19.68 -17.21
C ALA A 341 -2.15 -20.95 -17.15
N THR A 342 -2.35 -21.83 -16.15
CA THR A 342 -1.52 -23.03 -15.96
C THR A 342 -1.61 -23.99 -17.14
N ASN A 343 -2.78 -24.15 -17.75
CA ASN A 343 -3.04 -25.09 -18.85
C ASN A 343 -3.24 -24.40 -20.20
N ALA A 344 -2.91 -23.12 -20.29
CA ALA A 344 -3.09 -22.35 -21.53
C ALA A 344 -2.07 -22.74 -22.61
N GLU A 345 -2.43 -22.50 -23.86
CA GLU A 345 -1.55 -22.74 -25.00
C GLU A 345 -0.32 -21.82 -24.95
N LYS A 346 0.76 -22.31 -25.58
CA LYS A 346 2.01 -21.55 -25.66
C LYS A 346 1.79 -20.20 -26.36
N GLY A 347 2.27 -19.12 -25.71
CA GLY A 347 2.24 -17.76 -26.27
C GLY A 347 0.85 -17.12 -26.28
N THR A 348 -0.06 -17.51 -25.36
CA THR A 348 -1.42 -16.94 -25.29
C THR A 348 -1.72 -16.16 -24.03
N VAL A 349 -0.92 -16.28 -22.99
CA VAL A 349 -1.17 -15.70 -21.65
C VAL A 349 -0.44 -14.37 -21.48
N PRO A 350 -1.13 -13.26 -21.23
CA PRO A 350 -0.47 -12.00 -20.90
C PRO A 350 0.32 -12.07 -19.57
N LEU A 351 1.31 -11.18 -19.42
CA LEU A 351 2.07 -10.98 -18.20
C LEU A 351 1.89 -9.54 -17.69
N VAL A 352 1.50 -9.39 -16.44
CA VAL A 352 1.51 -8.10 -15.74
C VAL A 352 2.60 -8.11 -14.67
N VAL A 353 3.56 -7.21 -14.79
CA VAL A 353 4.63 -6.98 -13.82
C VAL A 353 4.20 -5.86 -12.88
N LEU A 354 4.23 -6.10 -11.59
CA LEU A 354 3.89 -5.13 -10.56
C LEU A 354 5.13 -4.70 -9.78
N LEU A 355 5.17 -3.42 -9.38
CA LEU A 355 6.28 -2.81 -8.66
C LEU A 355 5.75 -2.08 -7.43
N HIS A 356 6.15 -2.54 -6.26
CA HIS A 356 5.71 -1.99 -4.98
C HIS A 356 6.22 -0.57 -4.69
N GLY A 357 5.52 0.14 -3.82
CA GLY A 357 5.92 1.45 -3.29
C GLY A 357 7.19 1.39 -2.44
N ASN A 358 7.71 2.57 -2.10
CA ASN A 358 8.98 2.68 -1.36
C ASN A 358 8.95 1.90 -0.05
N ASN A 359 9.88 0.96 0.06
CA ASN A 359 10.04 0.12 1.25
C ASN A 359 8.82 -0.75 1.60
N ASN A 360 7.89 -0.98 0.70
CA ASN A 360 6.80 -1.91 0.91
C ASN A 360 7.28 -3.36 0.75
N ASP A 361 6.56 -4.28 1.37
CA ASP A 361 6.62 -5.68 1.00
C ASP A 361 6.03 -5.81 -0.42
N PRO A 362 6.69 -6.49 -1.37
CA PRO A 362 6.20 -6.56 -2.75
C PRO A 362 4.80 -7.15 -2.85
N ARG A 363 4.44 -8.13 -2.01
CA ARG A 363 3.07 -8.69 -1.97
C ARG A 363 1.99 -7.65 -1.77
N THR A 364 2.32 -6.53 -1.14
CA THR A 364 1.36 -5.42 -0.93
C THR A 364 0.82 -4.90 -2.25
N GLN A 365 1.68 -4.70 -3.27
CA GLN A 365 1.19 -4.23 -4.57
C GLN A 365 0.33 -5.28 -5.26
N ALA A 366 0.75 -6.52 -5.33
CA ALA A 366 -0.02 -7.58 -5.95
C ALA A 366 -1.38 -7.79 -5.27
N GLU A 367 -1.39 -7.87 -3.94
CA GLU A 367 -2.56 -8.31 -3.17
C GLU A 367 -3.50 -7.14 -2.78
N THR A 368 -3.12 -5.88 -3.02
CA THR A 368 -3.97 -4.71 -2.72
C THR A 368 -4.31 -3.83 -3.93
N SER A 369 -3.65 -4.01 -5.08
CA SER A 369 -3.91 -3.18 -6.26
C SER A 369 -5.22 -3.49 -6.99
N GLY A 370 -5.80 -4.68 -6.80
CA GLY A 370 -6.98 -5.15 -7.52
C GLY A 370 -6.66 -5.99 -8.77
N PHE A 371 -5.39 -6.20 -9.13
CA PHE A 371 -5.03 -6.99 -10.31
C PHE A 371 -5.30 -8.50 -10.16
N LEU A 372 -5.19 -9.07 -8.96
CA LEU A 372 -5.35 -10.53 -8.79
C LEU A 372 -6.76 -11.04 -9.10
N PRO A 373 -7.87 -10.39 -8.67
CA PRO A 373 -9.20 -10.79 -9.10
C PRO A 373 -9.39 -10.74 -10.62
N ILE A 374 -8.78 -9.74 -11.27
CA ILE A 374 -8.82 -9.60 -12.73
C ILE A 374 -7.99 -10.70 -13.39
N ALA A 375 -6.79 -10.99 -12.87
CA ALA A 375 -5.94 -12.07 -13.35
C ALA A 375 -6.64 -13.42 -13.29
N SER A 376 -7.36 -13.70 -12.20
CA SER A 376 -8.19 -14.90 -12.05
C SER A 376 -9.27 -14.99 -13.14
N ARG A 377 -9.96 -13.89 -13.43
CA ARG A 377 -11.04 -13.83 -14.42
C ARG A 377 -10.54 -13.86 -15.85
N GLU A 378 -9.47 -13.13 -16.16
CA GLU A 378 -8.97 -12.91 -17.53
C GLU A 378 -7.85 -13.88 -17.92
N GLY A 379 -7.29 -14.62 -16.94
CA GLY A 379 -6.29 -15.68 -17.18
C GLY A 379 -4.88 -15.17 -17.50
N PHE A 380 -4.45 -14.01 -16.97
CA PHE A 380 -3.07 -13.54 -17.10
C PHE A 380 -2.23 -13.84 -15.87
N ILE A 381 -0.92 -13.98 -16.04
CA ILE A 381 0.05 -14.15 -14.97
C ILE A 381 0.41 -12.78 -14.38
N VAL A 382 0.50 -12.70 -13.04
CA VAL A 382 1.05 -11.54 -12.34
C VAL A 382 2.40 -11.91 -11.73
N ALA A 383 3.40 -11.06 -11.92
CA ALA A 383 4.70 -11.16 -11.26
C ALA A 383 4.99 -9.87 -10.47
N GLU A 384 5.32 -10.00 -9.20
CA GLU A 384 5.65 -8.89 -8.30
C GLU A 384 7.10 -8.98 -7.87
N PHE A 385 7.88 -7.91 -8.06
CA PHE A 385 9.32 -7.92 -7.87
C PHE A 385 9.77 -7.13 -6.64
N GLU A 386 10.71 -7.70 -5.85
CA GLU A 386 11.48 -6.94 -4.85
C GLU A 386 12.59 -6.14 -5.56
N TRP A 387 12.19 -5.08 -6.21
CA TRP A 387 13.07 -4.30 -7.05
C TRP A 387 14.04 -3.40 -6.27
N GLN A 388 13.73 -3.04 -5.00
CA GLN A 388 14.57 -2.19 -4.15
C GLN A 388 15.66 -2.96 -3.40
N GLY A 389 15.53 -4.27 -3.30
CA GLY A 389 16.48 -5.16 -2.64
C GLY A 389 16.16 -5.48 -1.18
N ASN A 390 15.78 -4.54 -0.33
CA ASN A 390 15.28 -4.75 1.05
C ASN A 390 15.77 -6.02 1.78
N GLY A 391 17.07 -6.29 1.74
CA GLY A 391 17.68 -7.53 2.23
C GLY A 391 18.07 -8.53 1.14
N TRP A 392 17.66 -8.29 -0.10
CA TRP A 392 17.98 -9.04 -1.31
C TRP A 392 18.84 -8.19 -2.26
N THR A 393 19.22 -8.72 -3.39
CA THR A 393 19.92 -7.94 -4.41
C THR A 393 18.92 -7.00 -5.11
N PRO A 394 19.17 -5.68 -5.16
CA PRO A 394 18.36 -4.77 -5.94
C PRO A 394 18.35 -5.16 -7.42
N MET A 395 17.17 -5.29 -8.03
CA MET A 395 17.08 -5.70 -9.43
C MET A 395 17.54 -4.60 -10.39
N GLY A 396 17.24 -3.33 -10.11
CA GLY A 396 17.36 -2.27 -11.10
C GLY A 396 16.57 -2.59 -12.38
N HIS A 397 16.70 -1.79 -13.42
CA HIS A 397 15.98 -2.03 -14.68
C HIS A 397 16.45 -3.29 -15.43
N ASP A 398 17.76 -3.59 -15.37
CA ASP A 398 18.33 -4.76 -16.05
C ASP A 398 17.98 -6.07 -15.31
N GLY A 399 17.94 -6.04 -13.98
CA GLY A 399 17.50 -7.18 -13.18
C GLY A 399 16.01 -7.50 -13.40
N ILE A 400 15.16 -6.47 -13.49
CA ILE A 400 13.74 -6.62 -13.85
C ILE A 400 13.60 -7.28 -15.23
N GLU A 401 14.32 -6.79 -16.23
CA GLU A 401 14.36 -7.38 -17.56
C GLU A 401 14.81 -8.85 -17.53
N THR A 402 15.90 -9.14 -16.80
CA THR A 402 16.42 -10.50 -16.65
C THR A 402 15.38 -11.44 -16.03
N THR A 403 14.67 -10.98 -15.01
CA THR A 403 13.62 -11.77 -14.34
C THR A 403 12.42 -12.00 -15.28
N ILE A 404 12.04 -11.01 -16.11
CA ILE A 404 10.99 -11.19 -17.12
C ILE A 404 11.40 -12.28 -18.14
N TYR A 405 12.66 -12.29 -18.60
CA TYR A 405 13.12 -13.36 -19.49
C TYR A 405 13.15 -14.74 -18.81
N GLU A 406 13.44 -14.80 -17.50
CA GLU A 406 13.32 -16.02 -16.74
C GLU A 406 11.86 -16.52 -16.66
N LEU A 407 10.91 -15.62 -16.43
CA LEU A 407 9.49 -15.95 -16.51
C LEU A 407 9.08 -16.51 -17.87
N PHE A 408 9.60 -15.95 -18.97
CA PHE A 408 9.35 -16.48 -20.33
C PHE A 408 9.94 -17.89 -20.52
N ARG A 409 11.04 -18.22 -19.85
CA ARG A 409 11.63 -19.55 -19.87
C ARG A 409 10.82 -20.54 -19.06
N LYS A 410 10.38 -20.12 -17.87
CA LYS A 410 9.61 -20.92 -16.91
C LYS A 410 8.19 -21.19 -17.38
N TYR A 411 7.56 -20.19 -18.00
CA TYR A 411 6.18 -20.20 -18.44
C TYR A 411 6.08 -19.97 -19.96
N PRO A 412 6.25 -21.00 -20.80
CA PRO A 412 6.21 -20.86 -22.25
C PRO A 412 4.84 -20.44 -22.80
N GLN A 413 3.78 -20.53 -21.99
CA GLN A 413 2.45 -20.00 -22.30
C GLN A 413 2.39 -18.46 -22.30
N ILE A 414 3.37 -17.74 -21.73
CA ILE A 414 3.37 -16.29 -21.75
C ILE A 414 3.46 -15.76 -23.18
N ASP A 415 2.53 -14.88 -23.53
CA ASP A 415 2.55 -14.09 -24.76
C ASP A 415 3.51 -12.91 -24.59
N ARG A 416 4.69 -13.03 -25.17
CA ARG A 416 5.74 -12.02 -25.08
C ARG A 416 5.37 -10.68 -25.73
N SER A 417 4.33 -10.64 -26.54
CA SER A 417 3.80 -9.42 -27.15
C SER A 417 2.88 -8.64 -26.19
N ARG A 418 2.37 -9.29 -25.13
CA ARG A 418 1.44 -8.71 -24.17
C ARG A 418 2.04 -8.73 -22.76
N VAL A 419 3.10 -7.95 -22.57
CA VAL A 419 3.78 -7.73 -21.30
C VAL A 419 3.51 -6.29 -20.84
N TYR A 420 2.99 -6.13 -19.65
CA TYR A 420 2.61 -4.85 -19.08
C TYR A 420 3.33 -4.63 -17.76
N CYS A 421 3.51 -3.38 -17.36
CA CYS A 421 4.12 -3.03 -16.07
C CYS A 421 3.26 -1.97 -15.38
N GLU A 422 3.07 -2.12 -14.09
CA GLU A 422 2.37 -1.16 -13.24
C GLU A 422 3.11 -1.01 -11.91
N GLY A 423 2.92 0.10 -11.22
CA GLY A 423 3.43 0.28 -9.88
C GLY A 423 2.78 1.43 -9.12
N LEU A 424 2.93 1.38 -7.79
CA LEU A 424 2.48 2.41 -6.86
C LEU A 424 3.66 3.27 -6.40
N SER A 425 3.50 4.60 -6.33
CA SER A 425 4.48 5.49 -5.67
C SER A 425 5.90 5.31 -6.25
N ALA A 426 6.89 4.91 -5.47
CA ALA A 426 8.24 4.60 -5.95
C ALA A 426 8.24 3.53 -7.06
N GLY A 427 7.38 2.52 -6.97
CA GLY A 427 7.15 1.54 -8.03
C GLY A 427 6.60 2.16 -9.30
N ALA A 428 5.71 3.15 -9.18
CA ALA A 428 5.17 3.89 -10.31
C ALA A 428 6.23 4.77 -11.00
N PHE A 429 7.13 5.41 -10.23
CA PHE A 429 8.31 6.10 -10.80
C PHE A 429 9.18 5.13 -11.59
N ASN A 430 9.37 3.91 -11.07
CA ASN A 430 10.16 2.88 -11.72
C ASN A 430 9.45 2.32 -12.97
N ALA A 431 8.14 2.05 -12.92
CA ALA A 431 7.34 1.63 -14.08
C ALA A 431 7.36 2.70 -15.19
N THR A 432 7.23 3.98 -14.82
CA THR A 432 7.36 5.11 -15.74
C THR A 432 8.73 5.13 -16.42
N ALA A 433 9.82 4.92 -15.67
CA ALA A 433 11.17 4.86 -16.22
C ALA A 433 11.37 3.63 -17.13
N LEU A 434 10.87 2.47 -16.74
CA LEU A 434 10.95 1.23 -17.50
C LEU A 434 10.22 1.34 -18.87
N GLY A 435 9.05 1.98 -18.88
CA GLY A 435 8.31 2.21 -20.13
C GLY A 435 9.12 3.02 -21.16
N ILE A 436 9.97 3.94 -20.70
CA ILE A 436 10.85 4.71 -21.59
C ILE A 436 12.13 3.93 -21.92
N LYS A 437 12.79 3.35 -20.89
CA LYS A 437 14.11 2.70 -21.04
C LYS A 437 14.04 1.33 -21.69
N LYS A 438 12.96 0.59 -21.47
CA LYS A 438 12.77 -0.80 -21.93
C LYS A 438 11.56 -0.94 -22.85
N THR A 439 11.36 0.03 -23.76
CA THR A 439 10.24 0.05 -24.72
C THR A 439 10.08 -1.24 -25.54
N HIS A 440 11.15 -2.02 -25.72
CA HIS A 440 11.13 -3.27 -26.47
C HIS A 440 10.47 -4.45 -25.73
N ILE A 441 10.21 -4.31 -24.42
CA ILE A 441 9.61 -5.35 -23.57
C ILE A 441 8.12 -5.11 -23.41
N PHE A 442 7.73 -3.89 -23.01
CA PHE A 442 6.37 -3.61 -22.57
C PHE A 442 5.46 -3.14 -23.71
N ALA A 443 4.23 -3.63 -23.72
CA ALA A 443 3.17 -3.17 -24.62
C ALA A 443 2.45 -1.92 -24.09
N ALA A 444 2.36 -1.78 -22.75
CA ALA A 444 1.87 -0.58 -22.08
C ALA A 444 2.41 -0.54 -20.63
N VAL A 445 2.38 0.64 -20.02
CA VAL A 445 2.77 0.85 -18.62
C VAL A 445 1.75 1.71 -17.86
N GLY A 446 1.59 1.43 -16.57
CA GLY A 446 0.71 2.11 -15.64
C GLY A 446 1.47 2.75 -14.47
N SER A 447 1.02 3.90 -14.04
CA SER A 447 1.59 4.66 -12.94
C SER A 447 0.48 5.09 -11.99
N GLN A 448 0.46 4.52 -10.80
CA GLN A 448 -0.46 4.93 -9.74
C GLN A 448 0.26 5.77 -8.70
N SER A 449 -0.22 7.01 -8.48
CA SER A 449 0.40 7.97 -7.56
C SER A 449 1.91 8.10 -7.79
N GLY A 450 2.33 8.21 -9.07
CA GLY A 450 3.72 8.23 -9.51
C GLY A 450 4.04 9.41 -10.42
N GLY A 451 5.20 9.32 -11.08
CA GLY A 451 5.67 10.40 -11.97
C GLY A 451 7.14 10.27 -12.35
N ILE A 452 7.82 11.39 -12.50
CA ILE A 452 9.27 11.45 -12.73
C ILE A 452 9.98 12.21 -11.61
N MET A 453 11.07 11.63 -11.11
CA MET A 453 11.96 12.30 -10.15
C MET A 453 12.91 13.26 -10.88
N VAL A 454 13.15 14.43 -10.29
CA VAL A 454 14.22 15.36 -10.74
C VAL A 454 15.62 14.92 -10.31
N GLU A 455 15.70 14.08 -9.27
CA GLU A 455 16.93 13.46 -8.79
C GLU A 455 16.96 12.01 -9.26
N ASN A 456 18.15 11.43 -9.43
CA ASN A 456 18.28 10.01 -9.79
C ASN A 456 17.99 9.11 -8.58
N ARG A 457 16.74 9.14 -8.16
CA ARG A 457 16.17 8.36 -7.08
C ARG A 457 15.25 7.31 -7.70
N PHE A 458 15.26 6.09 -7.23
CA PHE A 458 14.46 4.99 -7.79
C PHE A 458 14.73 4.70 -9.28
N GLY A 459 15.97 4.97 -9.78
CA GLY A 459 16.31 4.72 -11.17
C GLY A 459 15.68 5.69 -12.19
N SER A 460 14.99 6.75 -11.73
CA SER A 460 14.40 7.76 -12.61
C SER A 460 15.01 9.15 -12.36
N CYS A 461 15.50 9.76 -13.45
CA CYS A 461 16.02 11.13 -13.45
C CYS A 461 15.38 11.87 -14.62
N LYS A 462 14.94 13.11 -14.39
CA LYS A 462 14.26 13.93 -15.41
C LYS A 462 15.09 13.99 -16.68
N GLU A 463 16.36 14.42 -16.60
CA GLU A 463 17.23 14.64 -17.75
C GLU A 463 17.39 13.35 -18.55
N THR A 464 17.74 12.24 -17.90
CA THR A 464 17.92 10.94 -18.56
C THR A 464 16.65 10.47 -19.26
N LEU A 465 15.48 10.60 -18.60
CA LEU A 465 14.22 10.15 -19.16
C LEU A 465 13.75 11.02 -20.32
N PHE A 466 13.93 12.34 -20.26
CA PHE A 466 13.59 13.23 -21.37
C PHE A 466 14.50 12.99 -22.58
N ASP A 467 15.83 12.85 -22.38
CA ASP A 467 16.78 12.57 -23.45
C ASP A 467 16.47 11.22 -24.14
N GLU A 468 16.19 10.17 -23.35
CA GLU A 468 15.81 8.86 -23.90
C GLU A 468 14.45 8.90 -24.62
N ALA A 469 13.47 9.67 -24.12
CA ALA A 469 12.19 9.86 -24.77
C ALA A 469 12.34 10.56 -26.11
N ILE A 470 13.21 11.58 -26.21
CA ILE A 470 13.54 12.25 -27.49
C ILE A 470 14.17 11.26 -28.47
N LEU A 471 15.15 10.47 -28.04
CA LEU A 471 15.82 9.49 -28.89
C LEU A 471 14.89 8.40 -29.43
N LYS A 472 13.78 8.11 -28.73
CA LYS A 472 12.83 7.04 -29.06
C LYS A 472 11.53 7.53 -29.68
N SER A 473 11.30 8.85 -29.76
CA SER A 473 10.03 9.45 -30.21
C SER A 473 9.61 9.11 -31.64
N GLU A 474 10.53 8.63 -32.49
CA GLU A 474 10.24 8.26 -33.88
C GLU A 474 10.14 6.74 -34.12
N GLY A 475 9.43 6.00 -33.31
CA GLY A 475 9.22 4.59 -33.62
C GLY A 475 8.96 3.65 -32.47
N CYS A 476 8.83 4.18 -31.27
CA CYS A 476 8.61 3.38 -30.06
C CYS A 476 7.43 3.92 -29.25
N ASP A 477 6.26 4.12 -29.89
CA ASP A 477 5.05 4.51 -29.15
C ASP A 477 4.87 3.59 -27.95
N MET A 478 4.67 4.19 -26.75
CA MET A 478 4.47 3.47 -25.49
C MET A 478 3.20 3.99 -24.81
N PRO A 479 2.13 3.20 -24.82
CA PRO A 479 0.91 3.54 -24.09
C PRO A 479 1.19 3.72 -22.60
N TYR A 480 0.66 4.81 -22.04
CA TYR A 480 0.88 5.21 -20.65
C TYR A 480 -0.45 5.50 -19.95
N PHE A 481 -0.68 4.84 -18.84
CA PHE A 481 -1.82 5.07 -17.96
C PHE A 481 -1.37 5.77 -16.68
N SER A 482 -1.85 6.99 -16.44
CA SER A 482 -1.52 7.78 -15.24
C SER A 482 -2.77 7.93 -14.38
N ILE A 483 -2.73 7.45 -13.15
CA ILE A 483 -3.80 7.61 -12.16
C ILE A 483 -3.25 8.18 -10.87
N SER A 484 -3.94 9.16 -10.29
CA SER A 484 -3.57 9.80 -9.03
C SER A 484 -4.80 10.24 -8.26
N GLY A 485 -4.70 10.28 -6.94
CA GLY A 485 -5.69 10.91 -6.09
C GLY A 485 -5.57 12.44 -6.11
N SER A 486 -6.70 13.15 -6.11
CA SER A 486 -6.68 14.63 -6.05
C SER A 486 -6.15 15.17 -4.73
N ASP A 487 -6.23 14.39 -3.66
CA ASP A 487 -5.76 14.73 -2.31
C ASP A 487 -4.46 14.01 -1.92
N ASP A 488 -3.73 13.50 -2.92
CA ASP A 488 -2.41 12.91 -2.69
C ASP A 488 -1.41 14.00 -2.25
N GLU A 489 -0.99 13.97 -1.00
CA GLU A 489 -0.04 14.92 -0.41
C GLU A 489 1.43 14.52 -0.59
N ILE A 490 1.69 13.31 -1.09
CA ILE A 490 3.06 12.77 -1.27
C ILE A 490 3.53 12.96 -2.70
N VAL A 491 2.68 12.54 -3.65
CA VAL A 491 2.89 12.75 -5.09
C VAL A 491 1.75 13.64 -5.58
N VAL A 492 1.93 14.92 -5.34
CA VAL A 492 0.89 15.93 -5.53
C VAL A 492 0.41 15.95 -6.97
N PHE A 493 -0.88 15.79 -7.15
CA PHE A 493 -1.53 15.95 -8.46
C PHE A 493 -1.47 17.44 -8.89
N PRO A 494 -1.22 17.75 -10.17
CA PRO A 494 -1.14 19.13 -10.64
C PRO A 494 -2.41 19.92 -10.33
N LYS A 495 -2.27 21.10 -9.73
CA LYS A 495 -3.40 21.98 -9.32
C LYS A 495 -3.18 23.41 -9.80
N PRO A 496 -4.27 24.22 -9.93
CA PRO A 496 -4.16 25.63 -10.22
C PRO A 496 -3.28 26.37 -9.21
N GLY A 497 -2.36 27.20 -9.69
CA GLY A 497 -1.49 28.04 -8.84
C GLY A 497 -0.30 27.31 -8.22
N GLU A 498 -0.09 26.04 -8.51
CA GLU A 498 1.09 25.31 -8.09
C GLU A 498 2.33 25.84 -8.81
N THR A 499 3.41 26.08 -8.06
CA THR A 499 4.67 26.58 -8.58
C THR A 499 5.79 25.56 -8.34
N GLY A 500 6.57 25.25 -9.38
CA GLY A 500 7.70 24.32 -9.32
C GLY A 500 7.49 23.05 -10.14
N PRO A 501 8.51 22.17 -10.17
CA PRO A 501 8.42 20.95 -10.98
C PRO A 501 7.45 19.94 -10.35
N ASN A 502 6.33 19.71 -11.01
CA ASN A 502 5.36 18.69 -10.61
C ASN A 502 5.75 17.33 -11.23
N ARG A 503 5.92 16.31 -10.39
CA ARG A 503 6.41 14.98 -10.79
C ARG A 503 5.43 14.24 -11.71
N VAL A 504 4.13 14.42 -11.50
CA VAL A 504 3.08 13.82 -12.33
C VAL A 504 3.09 14.47 -13.71
N LEU A 505 3.09 15.81 -13.79
CA LEU A 505 3.19 16.56 -15.06
C LEU A 505 4.45 16.19 -15.84
N LEU A 506 5.59 16.06 -15.16
CA LEU A 506 6.83 15.65 -15.82
C LEU A 506 6.71 14.27 -16.50
N SER A 507 5.99 13.32 -15.90
CA SER A 507 5.75 12.03 -16.54
C SER A 507 4.85 12.16 -17.78
N TRP A 508 3.82 12.99 -17.72
CA TRP A 508 2.96 13.28 -18.85
C TRP A 508 3.76 13.87 -20.01
N GLN A 509 4.60 14.85 -19.72
CA GLN A 509 5.47 15.51 -20.69
C GLN A 509 6.45 14.54 -21.36
N ALA A 510 7.10 13.66 -20.58
CA ALA A 510 8.01 12.66 -21.14
C ALA A 510 7.30 11.69 -22.09
N TYR A 511 6.08 11.25 -21.75
CA TYR A 511 5.30 10.38 -22.62
C TYR A 511 4.67 11.10 -23.80
N GLN A 512 4.37 12.40 -23.70
CA GLN A 512 4.01 13.23 -24.85
C GLN A 512 5.16 13.27 -25.87
N ILE A 513 6.39 13.48 -25.39
CA ILE A 513 7.60 13.45 -26.24
C ILE A 513 7.78 12.06 -26.86
N LEU A 514 7.80 11.00 -26.03
CA LEU A 514 8.03 9.62 -26.48
C LEU A 514 7.04 9.18 -27.56
N ASN A 515 5.77 9.55 -27.42
CA ASN A 515 4.70 9.19 -28.34
C ASN A 515 4.53 10.17 -29.49
N ASN A 516 5.38 11.19 -29.59
CA ASN A 516 5.26 12.25 -30.59
C ASN A 516 3.84 12.86 -30.60
N LEU A 517 3.36 13.21 -29.42
CA LEU A 517 2.10 13.91 -29.15
C LEU A 517 2.35 15.40 -28.92
N PRO A 518 1.31 16.24 -28.98
CA PRO A 518 1.44 17.66 -28.63
C PRO A 518 2.05 17.83 -27.22
N TYR A 519 3.17 18.54 -27.14
CA TYR A 519 3.84 18.82 -25.89
C TYR A 519 3.13 19.95 -25.14
N ILE A 520 2.75 19.72 -23.88
CA ILE A 520 2.10 20.69 -23.00
C ILE A 520 3.12 21.15 -21.96
N GLU A 521 3.70 22.33 -22.18
CA GLU A 521 4.69 22.90 -21.27
C GLU A 521 4.06 23.35 -19.95
N THR A 522 2.87 23.98 -20.03
CA THR A 522 2.17 24.58 -18.88
C THR A 522 0.68 24.22 -18.94
N LEU A 523 0.12 23.83 -17.80
CA LEU A 523 -1.30 23.52 -17.67
C LEU A 523 -2.12 24.82 -17.59
N ASP A 524 -3.24 24.85 -18.31
CA ASP A 524 -4.24 25.92 -18.25
C ASP A 524 -5.58 25.37 -17.77
N PHE A 525 -5.86 25.50 -16.50
CA PHE A 525 -7.07 24.99 -15.87
C PHE A 525 -8.36 25.73 -16.28
N SER A 526 -8.26 26.78 -17.13
CA SER A 526 -9.43 27.35 -17.80
C SER A 526 -9.92 26.51 -18.97
N ILE A 527 -9.04 25.65 -19.56
CA ILE A 527 -9.38 24.73 -20.65
C ILE A 527 -10.07 23.48 -20.11
N ASP A 528 -9.52 22.90 -19.08
CA ASP A 528 -10.05 21.74 -18.36
C ASP A 528 -9.74 21.90 -16.86
N LYS A 529 -10.78 21.90 -16.02
CA LYS A 529 -10.65 22.19 -14.59
C LYS A 529 -9.87 21.11 -13.82
N ASP A 530 -9.80 19.88 -14.34
CA ASP A 530 -9.19 18.74 -13.67
C ASP A 530 -7.77 18.45 -14.19
N PHE A 531 -7.53 18.62 -15.50
CA PHE A 531 -6.24 18.28 -16.13
C PHE A 531 -5.46 19.47 -16.67
N GLY A 532 -6.06 20.63 -16.77
CA GLY A 532 -5.41 21.84 -17.30
C GLY A 532 -4.99 21.76 -18.77
N MET A 533 -5.56 20.84 -19.56
CA MET A 533 -5.28 20.66 -20.97
C MET A 533 -6.46 20.03 -21.70
N LYS A 534 -6.51 20.20 -23.03
CA LYS A 534 -7.56 19.57 -23.84
C LYS A 534 -7.28 18.09 -23.97
N LEU A 535 -8.25 17.28 -23.59
CA LEU A 535 -8.24 15.82 -23.72
C LEU A 535 -9.45 15.32 -24.50
N GLU A 536 -9.28 14.18 -25.18
CA GLU A 536 -10.34 13.46 -25.84
C GLU A 536 -10.96 12.41 -24.88
N ASN A 537 -12.11 11.85 -25.24
CA ASN A 537 -12.81 10.83 -24.46
C ASN A 537 -13.05 11.23 -22.99
N ARG A 538 -13.21 12.54 -22.74
CA ARG A 538 -13.45 13.06 -21.39
C ARG A 538 -14.75 12.50 -20.81
N ARG A 539 -14.67 11.93 -19.62
CA ARG A 539 -15.82 11.43 -18.89
C ARG A 539 -15.57 11.39 -17.40
N ARG A 540 -16.66 11.49 -16.64
CA ARG A 540 -16.70 11.26 -15.21
C ARG A 540 -17.42 9.93 -14.95
N GLU A 541 -16.90 9.16 -14.03
CA GLU A 541 -17.49 7.91 -13.57
C GLU A 541 -17.50 7.87 -12.04
N ASP A 542 -18.43 7.11 -11.47
CA ASP A 542 -18.57 6.91 -10.04
C ASP A 542 -18.44 5.41 -9.72
N THR A 543 -17.75 5.09 -8.63
CA THR A 543 -17.73 3.72 -8.10
C THR A 543 -19.04 3.42 -7.37
N ASN A 544 -19.32 2.14 -7.14
CA ASN A 544 -20.43 1.71 -6.28
C ASN A 544 -20.30 2.19 -4.83
N LYS A 545 -19.10 2.60 -4.39
CA LYS A 545 -18.83 3.22 -3.08
C LYS A 545 -18.96 4.75 -3.09
N GLY A 546 -19.39 5.35 -4.20
CA GLY A 546 -19.58 6.80 -4.34
C GLY A 546 -18.30 7.60 -4.50
N ILE A 547 -17.17 6.95 -4.82
CA ILE A 547 -15.94 7.64 -5.17
C ILE A 547 -16.00 7.99 -6.65
N SER A 548 -15.85 9.29 -6.98
CA SER A 548 -15.87 9.78 -8.35
C SER A 548 -14.45 9.86 -8.92
N TYR A 549 -14.32 9.70 -10.22
CA TYR A 549 -13.06 9.92 -10.93
C TYR A 549 -13.28 10.46 -12.33
N GLU A 550 -12.33 11.27 -12.81
CA GLU A 550 -12.33 11.87 -14.12
C GLU A 550 -11.32 11.14 -15.02
N ILE A 551 -11.69 10.89 -16.27
CA ILE A 551 -10.84 10.25 -17.26
C ILE A 551 -10.72 11.17 -18.48
N GLY A 552 -9.55 11.15 -19.11
CA GLY A 552 -9.33 11.77 -20.41
C GLY A 552 -8.15 11.13 -21.14
N ASP A 553 -8.17 11.18 -22.47
CA ASP A 553 -7.15 10.58 -23.31
C ASP A 553 -6.42 11.63 -24.14
N MET A 554 -5.12 11.42 -24.37
CA MET A 554 -4.39 12.07 -25.46
C MET A 554 -4.13 11.02 -26.54
N THR A 555 -4.65 11.30 -27.76
CA THR A 555 -4.68 10.32 -28.85
C THR A 555 -3.73 10.69 -29.98
N LYS A 556 -3.28 9.67 -30.71
CA LYS A 556 -2.57 9.79 -31.99
C LYS A 556 -3.27 8.90 -33.00
N ASN A 557 -3.82 9.48 -34.06
CA ASN A 557 -4.62 8.76 -35.07
C ASN A 557 -5.78 7.97 -34.43
N ASN A 558 -6.47 8.54 -33.48
CA ASN A 558 -7.55 7.96 -32.66
C ASN A 558 -7.10 6.81 -31.73
N ILE A 559 -5.81 6.54 -31.60
CA ILE A 559 -5.27 5.57 -30.63
C ILE A 559 -4.98 6.32 -29.32
N PRO A 560 -5.56 5.91 -28.18
CA PRO A 560 -5.34 6.57 -26.89
C PRO A 560 -3.97 6.17 -26.31
N LEU A 561 -2.93 6.94 -26.65
CA LEU A 561 -1.57 6.63 -26.22
C LEU A 561 -1.25 7.09 -24.80
N ILE A 562 -1.99 8.08 -24.28
CA ILE A 562 -1.91 8.43 -22.85
C ILE A 562 -3.33 8.52 -22.31
N ARG A 563 -3.59 7.82 -21.22
CA ARG A 563 -4.81 7.94 -20.42
C ARG A 563 -4.50 8.57 -19.08
N TYR A 564 -5.23 9.60 -18.74
CA TYR A 564 -5.14 10.34 -17.48
C TYR A 564 -6.37 10.05 -16.65
N VAL A 565 -6.16 9.75 -15.36
CA VAL A 565 -7.23 9.55 -14.39
C VAL A 565 -6.92 10.33 -13.11
N VAL A 566 -7.88 11.08 -12.61
CA VAL A 566 -7.83 11.68 -11.28
C VAL A 566 -9.01 11.20 -10.46
N VAL A 567 -8.74 10.72 -9.25
CA VAL A 567 -9.74 10.21 -8.32
C VAL A 567 -10.05 11.28 -7.28
N ASP A 568 -11.30 11.75 -7.25
CA ASP A 568 -11.72 12.83 -6.38
C ASP A 568 -11.55 12.49 -4.90
N GLY A 569 -10.88 13.38 -4.17
CA GLY A 569 -10.70 13.25 -2.75
C GLY A 569 -9.87 12.03 -2.30
N TYR A 570 -9.22 11.31 -3.21
CA TYR A 570 -8.40 10.15 -2.89
C TYR A 570 -6.97 10.54 -2.53
N GLY A 571 -6.38 9.81 -1.59
CA GLY A 571 -5.02 10.04 -1.11
C GLY A 571 -3.97 9.19 -1.83
N HIS A 572 -2.84 8.94 -1.14
CA HIS A 572 -1.68 8.22 -1.69
C HIS A 572 -1.78 6.71 -1.46
N TRP A 573 -2.59 6.01 -2.24
CA TRP A 573 -2.76 4.55 -2.16
C TRP A 573 -3.27 3.94 -3.47
N ASN A 574 -3.30 2.60 -3.53
CA ASN A 574 -3.91 1.85 -4.60
C ASN A 574 -5.42 2.12 -4.67
N PHE A 575 -5.88 2.67 -5.77
CA PHE A 575 -7.30 2.75 -6.08
C PHE A 575 -7.70 1.47 -6.82
N GLN A 576 -8.30 0.50 -6.12
CA GLN A 576 -8.56 -0.83 -6.69
C GLN A 576 -9.35 -0.83 -8.00
N PRO A 577 -10.41 -0.01 -8.18
CA PRO A 577 -11.08 0.12 -9.47
C PRO A 577 -10.16 0.57 -10.61
N GLY A 578 -9.03 1.23 -10.28
CA GLY A 578 -7.99 1.62 -11.23
C GLY A 578 -7.34 0.42 -11.94
N ALA A 579 -7.24 -0.74 -11.29
CA ALA A 579 -6.70 -1.94 -11.92
C ALA A 579 -7.59 -2.43 -13.07
N GLU A 580 -8.91 -2.38 -12.94
CA GLU A 580 -9.84 -2.70 -14.02
C GLU A 580 -9.73 -1.71 -15.18
N LEU A 581 -9.61 -0.41 -14.87
CA LEU A 581 -9.39 0.64 -15.88
C LEU A 581 -8.06 0.45 -16.61
N MET A 582 -6.99 0.11 -15.88
CA MET A 582 -5.67 -0.16 -16.48
C MET A 582 -5.69 -1.43 -17.33
N TRP A 583 -6.27 -2.53 -16.83
CA TRP A 583 -6.37 -3.75 -17.61
C TRP A 583 -7.15 -3.56 -18.91
N ASN A 584 -8.29 -2.87 -18.84
CA ASN A 584 -9.09 -2.53 -20.02
C ASN A 584 -8.32 -1.64 -21.01
N TYR A 585 -7.39 -0.82 -20.53
CA TYR A 585 -6.50 -0.04 -21.38
C TYR A 585 -5.32 -0.89 -21.90
N PHE A 586 -4.68 -1.67 -21.08
CA PHE A 586 -3.52 -2.49 -21.43
C PHE A 586 -3.84 -3.49 -22.54
N LYS A 587 -4.96 -4.22 -22.44
CA LYS A 587 -5.35 -5.23 -23.42
C LYS A 587 -5.64 -4.68 -24.82
N MET A 588 -5.77 -3.36 -24.99
CA MET A 588 -5.85 -2.70 -26.29
C MET A 588 -4.50 -2.71 -27.03
N PHE A 589 -3.41 -3.12 -26.38
CA PHE A 589 -2.07 -3.01 -26.95
C PHE A 589 -1.31 -4.31 -26.89
N SER A 590 -0.55 -4.57 -27.95
CA SER A 590 0.51 -5.57 -27.96
C SER A 590 1.73 -5.02 -28.68
N ARG A 591 2.90 -5.64 -28.48
CA ARG A 591 4.16 -5.22 -29.10
C ARG A 591 4.71 -6.34 -29.96
N ASP A 592 4.81 -6.11 -31.25
CA ASP A 592 5.40 -7.07 -32.20
C ASP A 592 6.83 -7.43 -31.77
N GLN A 593 7.10 -8.71 -31.63
CA GLN A 593 8.37 -9.17 -31.07
C GLN A 593 9.56 -9.05 -32.03
N GLN A 594 9.32 -8.96 -33.33
CA GLN A 594 10.35 -8.81 -34.37
C GLN A 594 10.63 -7.33 -34.65
N THR A 595 9.58 -6.58 -34.95
CA THR A 595 9.69 -5.18 -35.39
C THR A 595 9.71 -4.20 -34.21
N LYS A 596 9.31 -4.66 -33.03
CA LYS A 596 9.11 -3.84 -31.79
C LYS A 596 8.06 -2.74 -31.93
N LYS A 597 7.25 -2.78 -32.99
CA LYS A 597 6.17 -1.82 -33.17
C LYS A 597 4.98 -2.13 -32.28
N LEU A 598 4.33 -1.07 -31.85
CA LEU A 598 3.06 -1.16 -31.13
C LEU A 598 1.95 -1.60 -32.11
N ILE A 599 1.10 -2.51 -31.63
CA ILE A 599 -0.13 -2.93 -32.30
C ILE A 599 -1.30 -2.52 -31.41
N TYR A 600 -2.28 -1.85 -31.99
CA TYR A 600 -3.51 -1.44 -31.33
C TYR A 600 -4.65 -2.40 -31.71
N HIS A 601 -5.40 -2.82 -30.71
CA HIS A 601 -6.59 -3.66 -30.84
C HIS A 601 -7.81 -2.84 -30.42
N GLU A 602 -8.79 -2.70 -31.29
CA GLU A 602 -10.05 -1.99 -31.01
C GLU A 602 -10.94 -2.74 -30.00
#